data_23771a7293af889cc38c5404df8b8425
#
_entry.id   23771a7293af889cc38c5404df8b8425
#
_cell.length_a   1.000
_cell.length_b   1.000
_cell.length_c   1.000
_cell.angle_alpha   90.00
_cell.angle_beta   90.00
_cell.angle_gamma   90.00
#
_symmetry.space_group_name_H-M   'P 1'
#
loop_
_entity.id
_entity.type
_entity.pdbx_description
1 polymer ?
#
loop_
_entity_poly.entity_id
_entity_poly.type
_entity_poly.pdbx_seq_one_letter_code
_entity_poly.pdbx_strand_id
1 'polypeptide(L)'
;GYYNGMLFHRVIKDFMIQTGDPDSKSARPGMVLGANDIGYTLKAEIVPKYFHKRGVLAAAREADNINPERSSSGSHFYIVQGRIFTPDIIDEEIEKINNKRYTALFNRLQQACEGEILKYQLANDYEKLMQLNEKLSDTTRLLFDQVKLKLTGEQRAAYTTIGGSPHLDGEYTVFGEVIEGMEIVDSIAEQETDDNCRPLRDVVILKIEEE
;
A
#
# COMPACT_ATOMS: atom_id res chain seq x y z
N GLY A 1 10.79 16.76 17.36
CA GLY A 1 10.93 17.59 16.15
C GLY A 1 11.54 16.88 14.93
N TYR A 2 11.56 15.52 14.90
CA TYR A 2 12.17 14.79 13.78
C TYR A 2 11.56 15.16 12.42
N TYR A 3 10.25 15.28 12.34
CA TYR A 3 9.51 15.60 11.10
C TYR A 3 9.50 17.09 10.73
N ASN A 4 9.96 17.99 11.60
CA ASN A 4 9.93 19.41 11.31
C ASN A 4 10.79 19.76 10.10
N GLY A 5 10.22 20.45 9.13
CA GLY A 5 10.85 20.79 7.86
C GLY A 5 10.77 19.70 6.78
N MET A 6 10.22 18.51 7.08
CA MET A 6 9.98 17.49 6.05
C MET A 6 8.81 17.87 5.14
N LEU A 7 8.82 17.34 3.93
CA LEU A 7 7.77 17.55 2.95
C LEU A 7 6.78 16.37 2.90
N PHE A 8 5.54 16.68 2.54
CA PHE A 8 4.68 15.66 1.92
C PHE A 8 5.20 15.44 0.49
N HIS A 9 6.08 14.47 0.35
CA HIS A 9 6.84 14.24 -0.88
C HIS A 9 6.11 13.38 -1.92
N ARG A 10 5.01 12.74 -1.55
CA ARG A 10 4.17 11.96 -2.46
C ARG A 10 2.71 12.19 -2.14
N VAL A 11 1.98 12.76 -3.08
CA VAL A 11 0.58 13.14 -2.95
C VAL A 11 -0.19 12.60 -4.13
N ILE A 12 -1.22 11.82 -3.86
CA ILE A 12 -2.10 11.25 -4.90
C ILE A 12 -3.54 11.51 -4.48
N LYS A 13 -4.23 12.33 -5.26
CA LYS A 13 -5.65 12.63 -5.08
C LYS A 13 -6.48 11.35 -5.08
N ASP A 14 -7.54 11.33 -4.27
CA ASP A 14 -8.43 10.18 -4.06
C ASP A 14 -7.73 8.94 -3.48
N PHE A 15 -6.50 9.11 -2.96
CA PHE A 15 -5.73 8.03 -2.38
C PHE A 15 -5.10 8.42 -1.04
N MET A 16 -3.94 9.13 -1.03
CA MET A 16 -3.21 9.44 0.21
C MET A 16 -2.22 10.59 0.04
N ILE A 17 -1.78 11.13 1.17
CA ILE A 17 -0.62 12.03 1.27
C ILE A 17 0.45 11.35 2.12
N GLN A 18 1.71 11.32 1.65
CA GLN A 18 2.81 10.59 2.29
C GLN A 18 3.99 11.51 2.59
N THR A 19 4.61 11.29 3.74
CA THR A 19 5.80 12.01 4.24
C THR A 19 6.79 11.04 4.89
N GLY A 20 7.87 11.56 5.48
CA GLY A 20 8.81 10.81 6.30
C GLY A 20 10.20 10.61 5.71
N ASP A 21 10.45 11.05 4.47
CA ASP A 21 11.78 11.04 3.88
C ASP A 21 12.66 12.14 4.50
N PRO A 22 13.75 11.80 5.21
CA PRO A 22 14.61 12.78 5.85
C PRO A 22 15.29 13.74 4.86
N ASP A 23 15.56 13.29 3.62
CA ASP A 23 16.19 14.11 2.59
C ASP A 23 15.25 15.22 2.10
N SER A 24 13.96 15.06 2.33
CA SER A 24 12.97 16.07 1.95
C SER A 24 13.17 17.43 2.63
N LYS A 25 13.86 17.47 3.79
CA LYS A 25 14.19 18.71 4.51
C LYS A 25 15.10 19.65 3.70
N SER A 26 15.93 19.11 2.83
CA SER A 26 16.89 19.86 2.02
C SER A 26 16.64 19.69 0.52
N ALA A 27 15.48 19.18 0.15
CA ALA A 27 15.15 18.86 -1.22
C ALA A 27 15.07 20.12 -2.10
N ARG A 28 15.64 20.00 -3.31
CA ARG A 28 15.51 21.02 -4.35
C ARG A 28 14.35 20.65 -5.29
N PRO A 29 13.78 21.62 -6.01
CA PRO A 29 12.79 21.32 -7.05
C PRO A 29 13.31 20.26 -8.03
N GLY A 30 12.46 19.27 -8.36
CA GLY A 30 12.80 18.15 -9.26
C GLY A 30 13.63 17.02 -8.65
N MET A 31 14.03 17.11 -7.39
CA MET A 31 14.70 16.02 -6.69
C MET A 31 13.69 14.88 -6.40
N VAL A 32 14.03 13.65 -6.80
CA VAL A 32 13.25 12.45 -6.48
C VAL A 32 13.41 12.14 -4.99
N LEU A 33 12.30 11.92 -4.32
CA LEU A 33 12.21 11.64 -2.89
C LEU A 33 11.50 10.30 -2.64
N GLY A 34 11.55 9.85 -1.40
CA GLY A 34 10.85 8.63 -0.96
C GLY A 34 11.73 7.39 -0.86
N ALA A 35 13.04 7.50 -1.21
CA ALA A 35 13.97 6.38 -1.17
C ALA A 35 14.74 6.25 0.15
N ASN A 36 14.94 7.36 0.91
CA ASN A 36 15.67 7.35 2.16
C ASN A 36 14.76 7.21 3.38
N ASP A 37 15.25 6.49 4.38
CA ASP A 37 14.56 6.21 5.64
C ASP A 37 15.50 6.51 6.82
N ILE A 38 14.99 6.46 8.03
CA ILE A 38 15.74 6.65 9.28
C ILE A 38 16.82 5.58 9.55
N GLY A 39 16.87 4.54 8.71
CA GLY A 39 17.90 3.48 8.78
C GLY A 39 17.48 2.24 9.56
N TYR A 40 16.22 2.13 9.96
CA TYR A 40 15.66 0.92 10.54
C TYR A 40 14.20 0.70 10.08
N THR A 41 13.75 -0.53 10.18
CA THR A 41 12.36 -0.91 9.95
C THR A 41 11.71 -1.44 11.22
N LEU A 42 10.40 -1.38 11.27
CA LEU A 42 9.58 -1.92 12.35
C LEU A 42 8.87 -3.19 11.87
N LYS A 43 8.72 -4.16 12.76
CA LYS A 43 7.93 -5.35 12.43
C LYS A 43 6.50 -4.94 12.04
N ALA A 44 5.95 -5.60 11.02
CA ALA A 44 4.56 -5.38 10.63
C ALA A 44 3.58 -5.74 11.76
N GLU A 45 2.67 -4.82 12.07
CA GLU A 45 1.59 -4.97 13.05
C GLU A 45 0.24 -4.80 12.36
N ILE A 46 -0.02 -5.68 11.39
CA ILE A 46 -1.22 -5.64 10.57
C ILE A 46 -2.38 -6.28 11.34
N VAL A 47 -3.26 -5.43 11.86
CA VAL A 47 -4.42 -5.84 12.65
C VAL A 47 -5.68 -5.70 11.81
N PRO A 48 -6.43 -6.79 11.52
CA PRO A 48 -7.59 -6.77 10.62
C PRO A 48 -8.72 -5.82 11.03
N LYS A 49 -8.81 -5.47 12.30
CA LYS A 49 -9.77 -4.50 12.83
C LYS A 49 -9.51 -3.08 12.31
N TYR A 50 -8.26 -2.74 12.03
CA TYR A 50 -7.86 -1.42 11.58
C TYR A 50 -7.72 -1.45 10.06
N PHE A 51 -8.63 -0.81 9.37
CA PHE A 51 -8.72 -0.78 7.91
C PHE A 51 -8.58 0.65 7.39
N HIS A 52 -8.25 0.78 6.12
CA HIS A 52 -7.84 2.06 5.51
C HIS A 52 -9.03 2.94 5.11
N LYS A 53 -9.91 3.25 6.07
CA LYS A 53 -10.92 4.30 5.88
C LYS A 53 -10.25 5.67 5.78
N ARG A 54 -10.99 6.65 5.27
CA ARG A 54 -10.56 8.05 5.22
C ARG A 54 -10.08 8.54 6.60
N GLY A 55 -8.95 9.24 6.62
CA GLY A 55 -8.33 9.79 7.84
C GLY A 55 -7.36 8.85 8.55
N VAL A 56 -7.25 7.60 8.14
CA VAL A 56 -6.32 6.64 8.77
C VAL A 56 -4.87 7.02 8.49
N LEU A 57 -4.02 6.92 9.54
CA LEU A 57 -2.56 6.98 9.47
C LEU A 57 -1.99 5.57 9.42
N ALA A 58 -1.15 5.30 8.43
CA ALA A 58 -0.49 4.01 8.31
C ALA A 58 0.99 4.17 7.91
N ALA A 59 1.81 3.22 8.37
CA ALA A 59 3.23 3.19 8.02
C ALA A 59 3.42 2.75 6.56
N ALA A 60 4.27 3.47 5.83
CA ALA A 60 4.69 3.04 4.51
C ALA A 60 5.66 1.85 4.60
N ARG A 61 5.87 1.16 3.51
CA ARG A 61 6.83 0.06 3.38
C ARG A 61 7.24 -0.19 1.94
N GLU A 62 8.35 -0.86 1.76
CA GLU A 62 8.76 -1.38 0.46
C GLU A 62 7.83 -2.49 -0.04
N ALA A 63 7.83 -2.70 -1.35
CA ALA A 63 7.03 -3.72 -2.00
C ALA A 63 7.44 -5.15 -1.60
N ASP A 64 6.53 -6.12 -1.69
CA ASP A 64 6.71 -7.50 -1.22
C ASP A 64 7.91 -8.24 -1.85
N ASN A 65 8.34 -7.86 -3.06
CA ASN A 65 9.52 -8.42 -3.71
C ASN A 65 10.86 -7.97 -3.08
N ILE A 66 10.86 -6.81 -2.41
CA ILE A 66 12.02 -6.26 -1.68
C ILE A 66 11.89 -6.58 -0.18
N ASN A 67 10.68 -6.52 0.33
CA ASN A 67 10.33 -6.64 1.74
C ASN A 67 9.23 -7.70 1.95
N PRO A 68 9.54 -9.00 1.81
CA PRO A 68 8.55 -10.07 1.94
C PRO A 68 7.96 -10.20 3.34
N GLU A 69 8.65 -9.70 4.37
CA GLU A 69 8.17 -9.67 5.75
C GLU A 69 7.21 -8.50 6.02
N ARG A 70 7.04 -7.60 5.04
CA ARG A 70 6.17 -6.41 5.13
C ARG A 70 6.52 -5.48 6.29
N SER A 71 7.79 -5.46 6.69
CA SER A 71 8.28 -4.56 7.73
C SER A 71 7.98 -3.12 7.36
N SER A 72 7.49 -2.36 8.34
CA SER A 72 7.15 -0.94 8.16
C SER A 72 8.41 -0.09 8.14
N SER A 73 8.39 1.00 7.37
CA SER A 73 9.38 2.07 7.46
C SER A 73 9.46 2.63 8.87
N GLY A 74 10.65 3.01 9.30
CA GLY A 74 10.87 3.65 10.60
C GLY A 74 10.44 5.12 10.64
N SER A 75 10.24 5.76 9.48
CA SER A 75 9.87 7.18 9.41
C SER A 75 8.77 7.51 8.41
N HIS A 76 8.62 6.74 7.33
CA HIS A 76 7.60 7.04 6.33
C HIS A 76 6.21 6.62 6.78
N PHE A 77 5.27 7.53 6.66
CA PHE A 77 3.85 7.26 6.89
C PHE A 77 2.98 8.03 5.89
N TYR A 78 1.75 7.60 5.78
CA TYR A 78 0.76 8.28 4.96
C TYR A 78 -0.57 8.45 5.69
N ILE A 79 -1.32 9.45 5.23
CA ILE A 79 -2.69 9.72 5.68
C ILE A 79 -3.62 9.41 4.51
N VAL A 80 -4.60 8.57 4.73
CA VAL A 80 -5.58 8.18 3.72
C VAL A 80 -6.55 9.33 3.46
N GLN A 81 -6.53 9.90 2.26
CA GLN A 81 -7.63 10.71 1.75
C GLN A 81 -8.77 9.78 1.32
N GLY A 82 -8.45 8.85 0.42
CA GLY A 82 -9.38 7.87 -0.12
C GLY A 82 -10.48 8.49 -0.98
N ARG A 83 -11.32 7.63 -1.54
CA ARG A 83 -12.52 8.03 -2.27
C ARG A 83 -13.75 7.31 -1.72
N ILE A 84 -14.92 7.88 -1.93
CA ILE A 84 -16.20 7.25 -1.64
C ILE A 84 -16.57 6.33 -2.81
N PHE A 85 -16.99 5.12 -2.50
CA PHE A 85 -17.47 4.16 -3.48
C PHE A 85 -18.99 4.08 -3.44
N THR A 86 -19.63 3.96 -4.60
CA THR A 86 -21.05 3.57 -4.60
C THR A 86 -21.19 2.09 -4.25
N PRO A 87 -22.36 1.64 -3.75
CA PRO A 87 -22.59 0.23 -3.42
C PRO A 87 -22.29 -0.74 -4.57
N ASP A 88 -22.56 -0.33 -5.81
CA ASP A 88 -22.28 -1.16 -6.99
C ASP A 88 -20.79 -1.20 -7.33
N ILE A 89 -20.11 -0.05 -7.24
CA ILE A 89 -18.67 0.06 -7.58
C ILE A 89 -17.78 -0.62 -6.56
N ILE A 90 -18.17 -0.66 -5.28
CA ILE A 90 -17.32 -1.27 -4.24
C ILE A 90 -17.10 -2.77 -4.47
N ASP A 91 -18.11 -3.50 -4.96
CA ASP A 91 -17.99 -4.93 -5.23
C ASP A 91 -17.05 -5.19 -6.42
N GLU A 92 -17.16 -4.40 -7.48
CA GLU A 92 -16.22 -4.47 -8.61
C GLU A 92 -14.77 -4.14 -8.17
N GLU A 93 -14.61 -3.14 -7.30
CA GLU A 93 -13.29 -2.77 -6.77
C GLU A 93 -12.67 -3.90 -5.93
N ILE A 94 -13.47 -4.54 -5.06
CA ILE A 94 -13.01 -5.70 -4.29
C ILE A 94 -12.64 -6.87 -5.19
N GLU A 95 -13.39 -7.11 -6.26
CA GLU A 95 -13.04 -8.14 -7.24
C GLU A 95 -11.70 -7.81 -7.94
N LYS A 96 -11.50 -6.57 -8.38
CA LYS A 96 -10.23 -6.12 -8.98
C LYS A 96 -9.05 -6.29 -8.03
N ILE A 97 -9.23 -5.91 -6.75
CA ILE A 97 -8.21 -6.09 -5.71
C ILE A 97 -7.88 -7.58 -5.54
N ASN A 98 -8.89 -8.42 -5.44
CA ASN A 98 -8.74 -9.85 -5.26
C ASN A 98 -8.06 -10.52 -6.47
N ASN A 99 -8.38 -10.10 -7.69
CA ASN A 99 -7.72 -10.59 -8.90
C ASN A 99 -6.23 -10.21 -8.93
N LYS A 100 -5.87 -8.97 -8.52
CA LYS A 100 -4.48 -8.57 -8.38
C LYS A 100 -3.74 -9.38 -7.32
N ARG A 101 -4.35 -9.61 -6.15
CA ARG A 101 -3.77 -10.43 -5.06
C ARG A 101 -3.58 -11.89 -5.50
N TYR A 102 -4.55 -12.46 -6.19
CA TYR A 102 -4.43 -13.81 -6.75
C TYR A 102 -3.25 -13.92 -7.71
N THR A 103 -3.16 -12.98 -8.66
CA THR A 103 -2.06 -12.95 -9.64
C THR A 103 -0.70 -12.78 -8.96
N ALA A 104 -0.59 -11.89 -7.98
CA ALA A 104 0.66 -11.68 -7.23
C ALA A 104 1.06 -12.95 -6.45
N LEU A 105 0.11 -13.64 -5.83
CA LEU A 105 0.36 -14.89 -5.13
C LEU A 105 0.81 -16.01 -6.10
N PHE A 106 0.13 -16.14 -7.24
CA PHE A 106 0.50 -17.11 -8.27
C PHE A 106 1.93 -16.85 -8.78
N ASN A 107 2.26 -15.61 -9.13
CA ASN A 107 3.59 -15.23 -9.62
C ASN A 107 4.69 -15.53 -8.58
N ARG A 108 4.43 -15.27 -7.30
CA ARG A 108 5.36 -15.58 -6.21
C ARG A 108 5.60 -17.09 -6.08
N LEU A 109 4.55 -17.90 -6.15
CA LEU A 109 4.66 -19.35 -6.12
C LEU A 109 5.37 -19.90 -7.36
N GLN A 110 5.07 -19.34 -8.53
CA GLN A 110 5.75 -19.69 -9.78
C GLN A 110 7.25 -19.37 -9.71
N GLN A 111 7.63 -18.20 -9.20
CA GLN A 111 9.02 -17.79 -9.01
C GLN A 111 9.76 -18.75 -8.07
N ALA A 112 9.11 -19.20 -6.99
CA ALA A 112 9.69 -20.21 -6.09
C ALA A 112 9.96 -21.57 -6.77
N CYS A 113 9.27 -21.87 -7.87
CA CYS A 113 9.43 -23.08 -8.67
C CYS A 113 10.23 -22.88 -9.96
N GLU A 114 10.86 -21.72 -10.15
CA GLU A 114 11.56 -21.35 -11.40
C GLU A 114 12.60 -22.39 -11.84
N GLY A 115 13.36 -22.94 -10.88
CA GLY A 115 14.34 -23.99 -11.15
C GLY A 115 13.74 -25.29 -11.69
N GLU A 116 12.58 -25.70 -11.17
CA GLU A 116 11.85 -26.88 -11.67
C GLU A 116 11.26 -26.61 -13.05
N ILE A 117 10.69 -25.43 -13.25
CA ILE A 117 10.14 -24.99 -14.54
C ILE A 117 11.22 -25.05 -15.61
N LEU A 118 12.38 -24.43 -15.34
CA LEU A 118 13.51 -24.40 -16.27
C LEU A 118 14.02 -25.82 -16.58
N LYS A 119 14.14 -26.68 -15.57
CA LYS A 119 14.54 -28.08 -15.74
C LYS A 119 13.61 -28.83 -16.69
N TYR A 120 12.31 -28.70 -16.54
CA TYR A 120 11.34 -29.39 -17.39
C TYR A 120 11.28 -28.79 -18.80
N GLN A 121 11.46 -27.47 -18.93
CA GLN A 121 11.57 -26.79 -20.23
C GLN A 121 12.77 -27.30 -21.03
N LEU A 122 13.96 -27.36 -20.40
CA LEU A 122 15.19 -27.83 -21.05
C LEU A 122 15.11 -29.36 -21.45
N ALA A 123 14.36 -30.11 -20.67
CA ALA A 123 14.11 -31.52 -20.97
C ALA A 123 12.99 -31.74 -22.00
N ASN A 124 12.28 -30.70 -22.44
CA ASN A 124 11.05 -30.74 -23.23
C ASN A 124 9.97 -31.67 -22.59
N ASP A 125 9.94 -31.74 -21.26
CA ASP A 125 9.01 -32.56 -20.48
C ASP A 125 7.71 -31.76 -20.23
N TYR A 126 6.89 -31.65 -21.26
CA TYR A 126 5.64 -30.87 -21.22
C TYR A 126 4.61 -31.48 -20.26
N GLU A 127 4.65 -32.77 -20.03
CA GLU A 127 3.74 -33.44 -19.09
C GLU A 127 4.00 -32.94 -17.66
N LYS A 128 5.27 -32.96 -17.23
CA LYS A 128 5.63 -32.42 -15.89
C LYS A 128 5.41 -30.95 -15.76
N LEU A 129 5.61 -30.17 -16.84
CA LEU A 129 5.25 -28.74 -16.82
C LEU A 129 3.76 -28.50 -16.59
N MET A 130 2.89 -29.29 -17.25
CA MET A 130 1.44 -29.21 -17.04
C MET A 130 1.07 -29.61 -15.61
N GLN A 131 1.58 -30.72 -15.09
CA GLN A 131 1.34 -31.15 -13.71
C GLN A 131 1.80 -30.11 -12.69
N LEU A 132 2.96 -29.47 -12.90
CA LEU A 132 3.46 -28.41 -12.03
C LEU A 132 2.54 -27.17 -12.07
N ASN A 133 2.10 -26.75 -13.25
CA ASN A 133 1.18 -25.62 -13.40
C ASN A 133 -0.17 -25.87 -12.73
N GLU A 134 -0.71 -27.09 -12.87
CA GLU A 134 -1.95 -27.49 -12.19
C GLU A 134 -1.78 -27.43 -10.67
N LYS A 135 -0.70 -28.02 -10.15
CA LYS A 135 -0.35 -27.94 -8.72
C LYS A 135 -0.20 -26.51 -8.22
N LEU A 136 0.46 -25.64 -9.00
CA LEU A 136 0.60 -24.23 -8.67
C LEU A 136 -0.76 -23.52 -8.61
N SER A 137 -1.63 -23.77 -9.58
CA SER A 137 -2.99 -23.21 -9.63
C SER A 137 -3.82 -23.65 -8.42
N ASP A 138 -3.80 -24.94 -8.07
CA ASP A 138 -4.54 -25.45 -6.92
C ASP A 138 -3.99 -24.91 -5.60
N THR A 139 -2.67 -24.88 -5.45
CA THR A 139 -2.01 -24.30 -4.28
C THR A 139 -2.37 -22.81 -4.15
N THR A 140 -2.34 -22.08 -5.25
CA THR A 140 -2.72 -20.66 -5.26
C THR A 140 -4.15 -20.47 -4.80
N ARG A 141 -5.09 -21.29 -5.30
CA ARG A 141 -6.51 -21.20 -4.92
C ARG A 141 -6.71 -21.44 -3.43
N LEU A 142 -6.08 -22.47 -2.88
CA LEU A 142 -6.17 -22.81 -1.45
C LEU A 142 -5.61 -21.70 -0.55
N LEU A 143 -4.44 -21.16 -0.89
CA LEU A 143 -3.81 -20.09 -0.12
C LEU A 143 -4.57 -18.76 -0.29
N PHE A 144 -5.08 -18.47 -1.49
CA PHE A 144 -5.82 -17.26 -1.77
C PHE A 144 -7.11 -17.16 -0.96
N ASP A 145 -7.82 -18.25 -0.74
CA ASP A 145 -9.03 -18.28 0.08
C ASP A 145 -8.81 -17.79 1.52
N GLN A 146 -7.58 -17.86 2.01
CA GLN A 146 -7.18 -17.39 3.34
C GLN A 146 -6.85 -15.88 3.38
N VAL A 147 -6.44 -15.31 2.24
CA VAL A 147 -5.92 -13.93 2.17
C VAL A 147 -6.77 -13.00 1.32
N LYS A 148 -7.81 -13.50 0.66
CA LYS A 148 -8.68 -12.67 -0.16
C LYS A 148 -9.41 -11.62 0.69
N LEU A 149 -9.49 -10.41 0.16
CA LEU A 149 -10.20 -9.33 0.82
C LEU A 149 -11.71 -9.62 0.82
N LYS A 150 -12.28 -9.58 2.02
CA LYS A 150 -13.73 -9.67 2.26
C LYS A 150 -14.09 -8.53 3.20
N LEU A 151 -14.93 -7.62 2.75
CA LEU A 151 -15.37 -6.52 3.58
C LEU A 151 -16.39 -6.99 4.63
N THR A 152 -16.19 -6.56 5.87
CA THR A 152 -17.21 -6.59 6.89
C THR A 152 -18.32 -5.57 6.58
N GLY A 153 -19.46 -5.66 7.25
CA GLY A 153 -20.52 -4.64 7.14
C GLY A 153 -20.03 -3.25 7.53
N GLU A 154 -19.18 -3.15 8.56
CA GLU A 154 -18.57 -1.89 9.00
C GLU A 154 -17.64 -1.29 7.92
N GLN A 155 -16.74 -2.09 7.36
CA GLN A 155 -15.85 -1.65 6.31
C GLN A 155 -16.61 -1.19 5.07
N ARG A 156 -17.64 -1.96 4.65
CA ARG A 156 -18.49 -1.60 3.53
C ARG A 156 -19.19 -0.26 3.78
N ALA A 157 -19.79 -0.10 4.96
CA ALA A 157 -20.44 1.15 5.33
C ALA A 157 -19.46 2.33 5.29
N ALA A 158 -18.26 2.18 5.87
CA ALA A 158 -17.25 3.22 5.85
C ALA A 158 -16.84 3.60 4.40
N TYR A 159 -16.50 2.63 3.56
CA TYR A 159 -16.08 2.90 2.18
C TYR A 159 -17.17 3.51 1.30
N THR A 160 -18.44 3.25 1.61
CA THR A 160 -19.57 3.82 0.85
C THR A 160 -20.10 5.15 1.42
N THR A 161 -19.64 5.60 2.58
CA THR A 161 -20.08 6.85 3.21
C THR A 161 -18.97 7.89 3.37
N ILE A 162 -17.90 7.53 4.07
CA ILE A 162 -16.77 8.44 4.31
C ILE A 162 -15.61 8.22 3.34
N GLY A 163 -15.52 7.03 2.73
CA GLY A 163 -14.49 6.67 1.77
C GLY A 163 -13.28 6.00 2.40
N GLY A 164 -12.26 5.76 1.57
CA GLY A 164 -11.01 5.14 1.95
C GLY A 164 -10.29 4.45 0.80
N SER A 165 -9.38 3.53 1.15
CA SER A 165 -8.48 2.83 0.21
C SER A 165 -8.44 1.33 0.50
N PRO A 166 -9.50 0.57 0.14
CA PRO A 166 -9.67 -0.84 0.55
C PRO A 166 -8.55 -1.77 0.04
N HIS A 167 -7.83 -1.39 -1.00
CA HIS A 167 -6.71 -2.19 -1.52
C HIS A 167 -5.52 -2.29 -0.56
N LEU A 168 -5.44 -1.40 0.44
CA LEU A 168 -4.39 -1.41 1.47
C LEU A 168 -4.73 -2.29 2.68
N ASP A 169 -5.99 -2.73 2.81
CA ASP A 169 -6.43 -3.52 3.94
C ASP A 169 -5.68 -4.85 4.05
N GLY A 170 -5.17 -5.15 5.24
CA GLY A 170 -4.38 -6.35 5.49
C GLY A 170 -2.97 -6.32 4.90
N GLU A 171 -2.53 -5.17 4.38
CA GLU A 171 -1.23 -5.03 3.70
C GLU A 171 -0.27 -4.08 4.44
N TYR A 172 -0.79 -3.17 5.27
CA TYR A 172 -0.01 -2.13 5.96
C TYR A 172 -0.41 -2.01 7.43
N THR A 173 0.54 -1.53 8.25
CA THR A 173 0.33 -1.26 9.67
C THR A 173 -0.39 0.08 9.84
N VAL A 174 -1.62 0.03 10.31
CA VAL A 174 -2.38 1.21 10.75
C VAL A 174 -2.02 1.52 12.19
N PHE A 175 -1.68 2.77 12.50
CA PHE A 175 -1.26 3.16 13.86
C PHE A 175 -1.98 4.40 14.40
N GLY A 176 -2.81 5.07 13.60
CA GLY A 176 -3.52 6.27 14.03
C GLY A 176 -4.68 6.65 13.11
N GLU A 177 -5.37 7.70 13.52
CA GLU A 177 -6.49 8.30 12.78
C GLU A 177 -6.53 9.81 13.01
N VAL A 178 -6.82 10.57 11.95
CA VAL A 178 -7.05 12.01 12.04
C VAL A 178 -8.36 12.26 12.77
N ILE A 179 -8.32 13.03 13.84
CA ILE A 179 -9.50 13.43 14.63
C ILE A 179 -10.05 14.79 14.21
N GLU A 180 -9.18 15.68 13.71
CA GLU A 180 -9.53 17.02 13.22
C GLU A 180 -8.61 17.41 12.06
N GLY A 181 -9.06 18.28 11.15
CA GLY A 181 -8.24 18.83 10.07
C GLY A 181 -8.21 18.02 8.79
N MET A 182 -9.19 17.14 8.53
CA MET A 182 -9.27 16.40 7.27
C MET A 182 -9.39 17.29 6.02
N GLU A 183 -9.91 18.48 6.17
CA GLU A 183 -9.94 19.53 5.10
C GLU A 183 -8.52 19.98 4.69
N ILE A 184 -7.54 19.88 5.60
CA ILE A 184 -6.13 20.16 5.28
C ILE A 184 -5.56 19.02 4.45
N VAL A 185 -5.87 17.77 4.80
CA VAL A 185 -5.47 16.59 4.00
C VAL A 185 -6.03 16.71 2.58
N ASP A 186 -7.30 17.12 2.43
CA ASP A 186 -7.90 17.37 1.12
C ASP A 186 -7.19 18.47 0.35
N SER A 187 -6.91 19.59 1.01
CA SER A 187 -6.20 20.72 0.39
C SER A 187 -4.80 20.34 -0.09
N ILE A 188 -4.11 19.45 0.63
CA ILE A 188 -2.81 18.90 0.22
C ILE A 188 -3.00 17.95 -0.96
N ALA A 189 -3.99 17.08 -0.90
CA ALA A 189 -4.26 16.09 -1.95
C ALA A 189 -4.70 16.70 -3.30
N GLU A 190 -5.22 17.93 -3.28
CA GLU A 190 -5.60 18.72 -4.46
C GLU A 190 -4.42 19.46 -5.13
N GLN A 191 -3.22 19.41 -4.55
CA GLN A 191 -2.06 20.09 -5.13
C GLN A 191 -1.66 19.45 -6.46
N GLU A 192 -1.26 20.27 -7.43
CA GLU A 192 -0.63 19.80 -8.67
C GLU A 192 0.71 19.12 -8.34
N THR A 193 0.97 17.97 -8.97
CA THR A 193 2.15 17.16 -8.74
C THR A 193 2.96 16.94 -10.01
N ASP A 194 4.23 16.62 -9.84
CA ASP A 194 5.09 16.11 -10.93
C ASP A 194 4.82 14.62 -11.24
N ASP A 195 5.59 14.07 -12.20
CA ASP A 195 5.47 12.65 -12.61
C ASP A 195 5.80 11.65 -11.48
N ASN A 196 6.48 12.10 -10.41
CA ASN A 196 6.76 11.30 -9.19
C ASN A 196 5.71 11.51 -8.10
N CYS A 197 4.62 12.18 -8.41
CA CYS A 197 3.56 12.55 -7.46
C CYS A 197 4.04 13.49 -6.34
N ARG A 198 5.15 14.22 -6.51
CA ARG A 198 5.58 15.27 -5.61
C ARG A 198 4.82 16.55 -5.92
N PRO A 199 4.25 17.26 -4.92
CA PRO A 199 3.64 18.57 -5.15
C PRO A 199 4.61 19.55 -5.82
N LEU A 200 4.15 20.26 -6.87
CA LEU A 200 4.94 21.28 -7.55
C LEU A 200 5.28 22.46 -6.62
N ARG A 201 4.45 22.69 -5.62
CA ARG A 201 4.71 23.60 -4.49
C ARG A 201 4.92 22.76 -3.25
N ASP A 202 6.10 22.82 -2.67
CA ASP A 202 6.44 22.03 -1.50
C ASP A 202 5.47 22.28 -0.34
N VAL A 203 4.90 21.19 0.19
CA VAL A 203 4.05 21.20 1.38
C VAL A 203 4.90 20.76 2.56
N VAL A 204 5.19 21.69 3.45
CA VAL A 204 6.15 21.53 4.55
C VAL A 204 5.45 21.24 5.86
N ILE A 205 5.92 20.23 6.59
CA ILE A 205 5.54 20.03 8.00
C ILE A 205 6.28 21.06 8.86
N LEU A 206 5.58 22.03 9.39
CA LEU A 206 6.19 23.05 10.24
C LEU A 206 6.57 22.48 11.61
N LYS A 207 5.68 21.67 12.21
CA LYS A 207 5.87 21.11 13.55
C LYS A 207 4.96 19.90 13.78
N ILE A 208 5.51 18.88 14.49
CA ILE A 208 4.73 17.80 15.11
C ILE A 208 5.07 17.80 16.61
N GLU A 209 4.05 17.82 17.45
CA GLU A 209 4.14 17.76 18.92
C GLU A 209 3.25 16.65 19.46
N GLU A 210 3.67 16.07 20.56
CA GLU A 210 2.84 15.18 21.39
C GLU A 210 2.10 16.07 22.42
N GLU A 211 0.83 15.77 22.66
CA GLU A 211 0.03 16.41 23.71
C GLU A 211 0.10 15.62 25.03
#